data_c998d7123ed8dd027affbeb285df860a
#
_entry.id   c998d7123ed8dd027affbeb285df860a
#
_cell.length_a   1.000
_cell.length_b   1.000
_cell.length_c   1.000
_cell.angle_alpha   90.00
_cell.angle_beta   90.00
_cell.angle_gamma   90.00
#
_symmetry.space_group_name_H-M   'P 1'
#
loop_
_entity.id
_entity.type
_entity.pdbx_description
1 polymer ?
#
loop_
_entity_poly.entity_id
_entity_poly.type
_entity_poly.pdbx_seq_one_letter_code
_entity_poly.pdbx_strand_id
1 'polypeptide(L)'
;MTGESENTVRKGFSAGGYLNINKPQDWTSTDVVRKLKGITRSKKIGHGGTLDPLATGVLPICVGSATRFADTVLLGTKSYRITMELGSSTNTYDSTGDKTVEAEWSAITREDIVASLDQFRGKFDQIPPMFSALHHNGKRLYELARQGIEVERPARPVETFSLELIEFNAPEAIIDVECGHGFYARTLAHDIGESLG
;
A
#
# COMPACT_ATOMS: atom_id res chain seq x y z
N MET A 1 46.33 34.45 16.89
CA MET A 1 45.88 33.21 16.26
C MET A 1 44.38 33.20 16.27
N THR A 2 43.78 33.67 15.21
CA THR A 2 42.35 33.79 15.04
C THR A 2 41.83 32.49 14.40
N GLY A 3 41.14 31.71 15.18
CA GLY A 3 40.49 30.48 14.69
C GLY A 3 39.28 30.85 13.82
N GLU A 4 39.41 30.74 12.52
CA GLU A 4 38.30 30.74 11.61
C GLU A 4 37.52 29.42 11.80
N SER A 5 36.37 29.50 12.43
CA SER A 5 35.39 28.39 12.42
C SER A 5 34.85 28.28 11.00
N GLU A 6 35.32 27.28 10.25
CA GLU A 6 34.69 26.88 8.98
C GLU A 6 33.24 26.51 9.22
N ASN A 7 32.39 27.47 9.00
CA ASN A 7 30.92 27.25 8.94
C ASN A 7 30.59 26.60 7.59
N THR A 8 30.93 25.31 7.44
CA THR A 8 30.59 24.53 6.25
C THR A 8 29.08 24.35 6.20
N VAL A 9 28.41 25.32 5.61
CA VAL A 9 27.00 25.20 5.25
C VAL A 9 26.86 24.01 4.30
N ARG A 10 26.51 22.82 4.82
CA ARG A 10 26.24 21.66 3.99
C ARG A 10 25.13 22.05 3.02
N LYS A 11 25.50 22.30 1.75
CA LYS A 11 24.55 22.54 0.67
C LYS A 11 23.61 21.34 0.62
N GLY A 12 22.29 21.57 0.68
CA GLY A 12 21.31 20.52 0.53
C GLY A 12 21.47 19.81 -0.81
N PHE A 13 20.95 18.61 -0.92
CA PHE A 13 21.00 17.80 -2.12
C PHE A 13 20.43 18.57 -3.31
N SER A 14 21.29 19.07 -4.21
CA SER A 14 20.90 19.93 -5.33
C SER A 14 20.54 19.14 -6.60
N ALA A 15 20.96 17.88 -6.70
CA ALA A 15 20.63 16.98 -7.79
C ALA A 15 19.26 16.34 -7.55
N GLY A 16 18.53 16.07 -8.63
CA GLY A 16 17.31 15.22 -8.58
C GLY A 16 17.68 13.75 -8.67
N GLY A 17 16.88 12.90 -8.06
CA GLY A 17 17.08 11.45 -8.13
C GLY A 17 16.00 10.66 -7.40
N TYR A 18 16.12 9.35 -7.49
CA TYR A 18 15.24 8.39 -6.81
C TYR A 18 16.02 7.72 -5.69
N LEU A 19 15.32 7.46 -4.58
CA LEU A 19 15.80 6.65 -3.46
C LEU A 19 14.80 5.51 -3.24
N ASN A 20 15.31 4.29 -3.20
CA ASN A 20 14.53 3.14 -2.76
C ASN A 20 14.69 3.01 -1.25
N ILE A 21 13.61 3.25 -0.52
CA ILE A 21 13.60 3.19 0.93
C ILE A 21 12.83 1.95 1.36
N ASN A 22 13.44 1.10 2.16
CA ASN A 22 12.72 0.05 2.87
C ASN A 22 11.91 0.71 3.99
N LYS A 23 10.61 0.91 3.74
CA LYS A 23 9.72 1.54 4.72
C LYS A 23 9.57 0.60 5.93
N PRO A 24 9.89 1.03 7.14
CA PRO A 24 9.64 0.22 8.32
C PRO A 24 8.14 0.10 8.60
N GLN A 25 7.76 -0.92 9.33
CA GLN A 25 6.41 -1.09 9.87
C GLN A 25 6.03 0.12 10.75
N ASP A 26 4.75 0.41 10.84
CA ASP A 26 4.13 1.48 11.63
C ASP A 26 4.47 2.91 11.19
N TRP A 27 5.23 3.06 10.12
CA TRP A 27 5.47 4.35 9.49
C TRP A 27 4.50 4.60 8.33
N THR A 28 3.97 5.81 8.26
CA THR A 28 3.30 6.26 7.03
C THR A 28 4.32 6.60 5.96
N SER A 29 3.93 6.53 4.68
CA SER A 29 4.75 7.02 3.57
C SER A 29 5.14 8.49 3.74
N THR A 30 4.27 9.30 4.37
CA THR A 30 4.53 10.71 4.71
C THR A 30 5.61 10.85 5.79
N ASP A 31 5.69 9.96 6.77
CA ASP A 31 6.73 10.00 7.80
C ASP A 31 8.12 9.76 7.20
N VAL A 32 8.21 8.82 6.26
CA VAL A 32 9.46 8.59 5.49
C VAL A 32 9.87 9.84 4.74
N VAL A 33 8.94 10.47 4.01
CA VAL A 33 9.21 11.73 3.30
C VAL A 33 9.66 12.82 4.27
N ARG A 34 9.01 12.97 5.42
CA ARG A 34 9.36 13.97 6.44
C ARG A 34 10.77 13.74 7.00
N LYS A 35 11.10 12.48 7.31
CA LYS A 35 12.44 12.09 7.79
C LYS A 35 13.53 12.41 6.76
N LEU A 36 13.30 12.01 5.50
CA LEU A 36 14.25 12.24 4.42
C LEU A 36 14.39 13.72 4.07
N LYS A 37 13.31 14.50 4.17
CA LYS A 37 13.38 15.96 4.00
C LYS A 37 14.32 16.61 5.02
N GLY A 38 14.31 16.15 6.26
CA GLY A 38 15.22 16.59 7.30
C GLY A 38 16.70 16.21 7.00
N ILE A 39 16.92 15.01 6.49
CA ILE A 39 18.28 14.49 6.16
C ILE A 39 18.83 15.18 4.91
N THR A 40 18.07 15.20 3.83
CA THR A 40 18.51 15.71 2.52
C THR A 40 18.47 17.24 2.44
N ARG A 41 17.70 17.89 3.31
CA ARG A 41 17.38 19.33 3.25
C ARG A 41 16.80 19.74 1.89
N SER A 42 16.28 18.81 1.13
CA SER A 42 15.64 19.09 -0.15
C SER A 42 14.28 19.76 0.06
N LYS A 43 14.01 20.84 -0.68
CA LYS A 43 12.70 21.52 -0.66
C LYS A 43 11.63 20.72 -1.39
N LYS A 44 12.04 19.91 -2.40
CA LYS A 44 11.14 19.08 -3.21
C LYS A 44 11.47 17.62 -2.94
N ILE A 45 10.55 16.92 -2.32
CA ILE A 45 10.64 15.50 -2.03
C ILE A 45 9.22 14.92 -1.90
N GLY A 46 9.00 13.73 -2.44
CA GLY A 46 7.73 13.02 -2.40
C GLY A 46 7.92 11.53 -2.67
N HIS A 47 6.89 10.73 -2.46
CA HIS A 47 6.90 9.30 -2.76
C HIS A 47 6.18 8.99 -4.07
N GLY A 48 6.61 7.95 -4.76
CA GLY A 48 6.02 7.44 -6.01
C GLY A 48 4.98 6.34 -5.81
N GLY A 49 4.27 6.34 -4.69
CA GLY A 49 3.23 5.37 -4.30
C GLY A 49 3.00 5.46 -2.81
N THR A 50 1.89 4.90 -2.33
CA THR A 50 1.58 4.86 -0.90
C THR A 50 1.65 3.42 -0.41
N LEU A 51 2.40 3.18 0.65
CA LEU A 51 2.33 1.97 1.46
C LEU A 51 1.57 2.28 2.74
N ASP A 52 0.69 1.38 3.14
CA ASP A 52 -0.04 1.45 4.39
C ASP A 52 0.92 1.38 5.60
N PRO A 53 0.55 1.88 6.79
CA PRO A 53 1.44 1.87 7.94
C PRO A 53 1.97 0.48 8.29
N LEU A 54 1.11 -0.55 8.27
CA LEU A 54 1.50 -1.93 8.57
C LEU A 54 2.44 -2.54 7.52
N ALA A 55 2.35 -2.07 6.27
CA ALA A 55 3.16 -2.62 5.18
C ALA A 55 4.63 -2.19 5.30
N THR A 56 5.52 -3.09 4.93
CA THR A 56 6.97 -2.85 4.82
C THR A 56 7.42 -2.96 3.37
N GLY A 57 8.67 -2.65 3.08
CA GLY A 57 9.27 -2.85 1.77
C GLY A 57 9.52 -1.55 1.00
N VAL A 58 9.72 -1.69 -0.30
CA VAL A 58 10.24 -0.64 -1.16
C VAL A 58 9.25 0.50 -1.34
N LEU A 59 9.58 1.66 -0.81
CA LEU A 59 8.91 2.93 -1.05
C LEU A 59 9.80 3.82 -1.90
N PRO A 60 9.51 4.01 -3.19
CA PRO A 60 10.29 4.89 -4.05
C PRO A 60 10.07 6.36 -3.65
N ILE A 61 11.17 7.06 -3.40
CA ILE A 61 11.18 8.48 -3.05
C ILE A 61 11.81 9.28 -4.17
N CYS A 62 11.11 10.32 -4.61
CA CYS A 62 11.58 11.28 -5.60
C CYS A 62 12.13 12.50 -4.89
N VAL A 63 13.37 12.92 -5.24
CA VAL A 63 14.04 14.07 -4.63
C VAL A 63 14.38 15.11 -5.70
N GLY A 64 14.23 16.39 -5.39
CA GLY A 64 14.58 17.48 -6.28
C GLY A 64 13.80 17.48 -7.59
N SER A 65 14.49 17.55 -8.73
CA SER A 65 13.85 17.55 -10.06
C SER A 65 13.13 16.26 -10.40
N ALA A 66 13.50 15.12 -9.79
CA ALA A 66 12.85 13.83 -10.02
C ALA A 66 11.38 13.80 -9.54
N THR A 67 10.96 14.72 -8.67
CA THR A 67 9.53 14.83 -8.27
C THR A 67 8.58 15.08 -9.45
N ARG A 68 9.07 15.59 -10.58
CA ARG A 68 8.28 15.77 -11.80
C ARG A 68 7.90 14.45 -12.48
N PHE A 69 8.61 13.38 -12.15
CA PHE A 69 8.44 12.04 -12.71
C PHE A 69 7.86 11.06 -11.70
N ALA A 70 7.28 11.57 -10.60
CA ALA A 70 6.65 10.73 -9.57
C ALA A 70 5.53 9.86 -10.15
N ASP A 71 4.76 10.39 -11.12
CA ASP A 71 3.68 9.65 -11.77
C ASP A 71 4.19 8.46 -12.59
N THR A 72 5.39 8.54 -13.18
CA THR A 72 6.01 7.40 -13.88
C THR A 72 6.23 6.22 -12.94
N VAL A 73 6.66 6.49 -11.70
CA VAL A 73 6.82 5.47 -10.66
C VAL A 73 5.46 5.00 -10.15
N LEU A 74 4.52 5.93 -9.95
CA LEU A 74 3.17 5.62 -9.49
C LEU A 74 2.41 4.70 -10.46
N LEU A 75 2.56 4.93 -11.75
CA LEU A 75 1.88 4.16 -12.80
C LEU A 75 2.58 2.83 -13.15
N GLY A 76 3.80 2.62 -12.68
CA GLY A 76 4.54 1.38 -12.91
C GLY A 76 3.93 0.17 -12.22
N THR A 77 4.40 -1.01 -12.58
CA THR A 77 4.06 -2.29 -11.96
C THR A 77 4.57 -2.36 -10.52
N LYS A 78 3.83 -3.05 -9.65
CA LYS A 78 4.15 -3.32 -8.25
C LYS A 78 4.03 -4.81 -7.96
N SER A 79 4.89 -5.28 -7.05
CA SER A 79 4.79 -6.65 -6.54
C SER A 79 4.60 -6.59 -5.03
N TYR A 80 3.66 -7.38 -4.53
CA TYR A 80 3.37 -7.49 -3.10
C TYR A 80 3.36 -8.97 -2.69
N ARG A 81 3.85 -9.22 -1.49
CA ARG A 81 3.57 -10.42 -0.73
C ARG A 81 2.54 -10.10 0.33
N ILE A 82 1.42 -10.79 0.30
CA ILE A 82 0.28 -10.61 1.19
C ILE A 82 0.18 -11.83 2.08
N THR A 83 0.20 -11.62 3.39
CA THR A 83 -0.23 -12.64 4.35
C THR A 83 -1.66 -12.30 4.73
N MET A 84 -2.59 -13.19 4.42
CA MET A 84 -3.99 -13.10 4.82
C MET A 84 -4.32 -14.17 5.83
N GLU A 85 -5.22 -13.86 6.77
CA GLU A 85 -5.78 -14.79 7.74
C GLU A 85 -7.26 -15.00 7.43
N LEU A 86 -7.66 -16.26 7.25
CA LEU A 86 -9.04 -16.65 7.03
C LEU A 86 -9.84 -16.57 8.33
N GLY A 87 -11.18 -16.49 8.21
CA GLY A 87 -12.11 -16.57 9.33
C GLY A 87 -12.54 -15.24 9.91
N SER A 88 -12.03 -14.11 9.44
CA SER A 88 -12.56 -12.82 9.85
C SER A 88 -12.31 -11.72 8.84
N SER A 89 -13.22 -10.73 8.79
CA SER A 89 -13.04 -9.48 8.07
C SER A 89 -12.96 -8.31 9.04
N THR A 90 -12.30 -7.22 8.63
CA THR A 90 -12.17 -5.99 9.42
C THR A 90 -12.66 -4.78 8.64
N ASN A 91 -13.02 -3.70 9.34
CA ASN A 91 -13.45 -2.45 8.72
C ASN A 91 -12.35 -1.74 7.89
N THR A 92 -11.08 -2.10 8.08
CA THR A 92 -9.93 -1.58 7.33
C THR A 92 -9.45 -2.52 6.23
N TYR A 93 -9.96 -3.76 6.19
CA TYR A 93 -9.47 -4.86 5.36
C TYR A 93 -8.02 -5.25 5.64
N ASP A 94 -7.54 -4.95 6.86
CA ASP A 94 -6.23 -5.35 7.36
C ASP A 94 -6.29 -5.64 8.87
N SER A 95 -5.21 -6.16 9.44
CA SER A 95 -5.12 -6.58 10.84
C SER A 95 -5.19 -5.43 11.85
N THR A 96 -5.24 -4.16 11.42
CA THR A 96 -5.29 -2.99 12.32
C THR A 96 -6.70 -2.52 12.63
N GLY A 97 -7.70 -3.01 11.88
CA GLY A 97 -9.10 -2.65 12.03
C GLY A 97 -9.85 -3.50 13.06
N ASP A 98 -11.05 -3.03 13.39
CA ASP A 98 -12.00 -3.77 14.20
C ASP A 98 -12.64 -4.89 13.37
N LYS A 99 -12.78 -6.09 13.95
CA LYS A 99 -13.48 -7.20 13.30
C LYS A 99 -14.94 -6.85 13.06
N THR A 100 -15.41 -7.12 11.84
CA THR A 100 -16.79 -6.85 11.40
C THR A 100 -17.55 -8.13 11.10
N VAL A 101 -16.85 -9.18 10.67
CA VAL A 101 -17.41 -10.49 10.34
C VAL A 101 -16.49 -11.56 10.93
N GLU A 102 -17.08 -12.68 11.38
CA GLU A 102 -16.37 -13.92 11.70
C GLU A 102 -17.05 -15.06 10.92
N ALA A 103 -16.25 -15.93 10.32
CA ALA A 103 -16.72 -17.06 9.51
C ALA A 103 -15.90 -18.32 9.80
N GLU A 104 -16.48 -19.48 9.55
CA GLU A 104 -15.78 -20.76 9.65
C GLU A 104 -14.85 -20.96 8.46
N TRP A 105 -13.60 -21.31 8.74
CA TRP A 105 -12.56 -21.51 7.74
C TRP A 105 -11.99 -22.94 7.70
N SER A 106 -12.31 -23.77 8.70
CA SER A 106 -11.68 -25.06 8.91
C SER A 106 -11.87 -26.07 7.76
N ALA A 107 -12.89 -25.86 6.92
CA ALA A 107 -13.15 -26.69 5.75
C ALA A 107 -12.43 -26.20 4.47
N ILE A 108 -11.85 -25.00 4.50
CA ILE A 108 -11.20 -24.42 3.33
C ILE A 108 -9.87 -25.11 3.08
N THR A 109 -9.69 -25.57 1.85
CA THR A 109 -8.50 -26.25 1.38
C THR A 109 -7.58 -25.31 0.58
N ARG A 110 -6.35 -25.76 0.32
CA ARG A 110 -5.44 -25.06 -0.58
C ARG A 110 -6.03 -24.90 -1.98
N GLU A 111 -6.71 -25.93 -2.46
CA GLU A 111 -7.34 -25.98 -3.78
C GLU A 111 -8.46 -24.96 -3.91
N ASP A 112 -9.25 -24.75 -2.86
CA ASP A 112 -10.31 -23.73 -2.82
C ASP A 112 -9.71 -22.31 -2.96
N ILE A 113 -8.63 -22.04 -2.23
CA ILE A 113 -7.93 -20.75 -2.35
C ILE A 113 -7.40 -20.56 -3.78
N VAL A 114 -6.72 -21.57 -4.34
CA VAL A 114 -6.19 -21.48 -5.71
C VAL A 114 -7.31 -21.22 -6.72
N ALA A 115 -8.45 -21.91 -6.59
CA ALA A 115 -9.61 -21.69 -7.47
C ALA A 115 -10.21 -20.28 -7.31
N SER A 116 -10.24 -19.74 -6.08
CA SER A 116 -10.72 -18.38 -5.84
C SER A 116 -9.86 -17.32 -6.50
N LEU A 117 -8.52 -17.54 -6.61
CA LEU A 117 -7.62 -16.60 -7.26
C LEU A 117 -7.92 -16.37 -8.74
N ASP A 118 -8.55 -17.34 -9.42
CA ASP A 118 -8.82 -17.23 -10.86
C ASP A 118 -9.75 -16.05 -11.20
N GLN A 119 -10.61 -15.63 -10.26
CA GLN A 119 -11.50 -14.47 -10.40
C GLN A 119 -10.74 -13.14 -10.42
N PHE A 120 -9.52 -13.12 -9.89
CA PHE A 120 -8.70 -11.92 -9.71
C PHE A 120 -7.48 -11.89 -10.64
N ARG A 121 -7.45 -12.76 -11.66
CA ARG A 121 -6.40 -12.78 -12.68
C ARG A 121 -6.74 -11.85 -13.85
N GLY A 122 -5.74 -11.11 -14.34
CA GLY A 122 -5.91 -10.16 -15.43
C GLY A 122 -6.68 -8.92 -14.98
N LYS A 123 -7.64 -8.47 -15.78
CA LYS A 123 -8.42 -7.25 -15.52
C LYS A 123 -9.71 -7.57 -14.78
N PHE A 124 -9.95 -6.87 -13.69
CA PHE A 124 -11.18 -6.95 -12.94
C PHE A 124 -11.47 -5.62 -12.23
N ASP A 125 -12.67 -5.48 -11.67
CA ASP A 125 -13.05 -4.29 -10.94
C ASP A 125 -12.87 -4.49 -9.44
N GLN A 126 -12.25 -3.51 -8.76
CA GLN A 126 -12.01 -3.52 -7.33
C GLN A 126 -12.66 -2.30 -6.68
N ILE A 127 -13.39 -2.49 -5.59
CA ILE A 127 -13.94 -1.39 -4.80
C ILE A 127 -12.84 -0.92 -3.81
N PRO A 128 -12.37 0.32 -3.92
CA PRO A 128 -11.36 0.83 -3.00
C PRO A 128 -11.83 0.79 -1.55
N PRO A 129 -10.95 0.50 -0.56
CA PRO A 129 -11.36 0.49 0.84
C PRO A 129 -11.68 1.91 1.33
N MET A 130 -12.55 2.03 2.35
CA MET A 130 -12.83 3.32 3.00
C MET A 130 -11.57 3.97 3.57
N PHE A 131 -10.65 3.16 4.11
CA PHE A 131 -9.37 3.64 4.62
C PHE A 131 -8.34 3.82 3.49
N SER A 132 -8.66 4.70 2.52
CA SER A 132 -7.78 5.04 1.40
C SER A 132 -7.55 6.53 1.27
N ALA A 133 -6.54 6.92 0.49
CA ALA A 133 -6.20 8.32 0.21
C ALA A 133 -7.03 8.93 -0.93
N LEU A 134 -8.00 8.22 -1.48
CA LEU A 134 -8.91 8.74 -2.50
C LEU A 134 -9.77 9.87 -1.94
N HIS A 135 -10.18 10.79 -2.81
CA HIS A 135 -11.03 11.92 -2.43
C HIS A 135 -12.49 11.65 -2.80
N HIS A 136 -13.38 12.01 -1.88
CA HIS A 136 -14.82 12.09 -2.08
C HIS A 136 -15.29 13.49 -1.61
N ASN A 137 -15.86 14.27 -2.50
CA ASN A 137 -16.35 15.63 -2.21
C ASN A 137 -15.32 16.53 -1.47
N GLY A 138 -14.05 16.47 -1.90
CA GLY A 138 -12.96 17.29 -1.37
C GLY A 138 -12.32 16.78 -0.07
N LYS A 139 -12.86 15.73 0.55
CA LYS A 139 -12.28 15.06 1.74
C LYS A 139 -11.65 13.72 1.35
N ARG A 140 -10.66 13.27 2.08
CA ARG A 140 -10.10 11.93 1.87
C ARG A 140 -11.00 10.87 2.49
N LEU A 141 -11.12 9.70 1.84
CA LEU A 141 -11.97 8.61 2.34
C LEU A 141 -11.59 8.17 3.75
N TYR A 142 -10.28 8.06 4.08
CA TYR A 142 -9.85 7.69 5.42
C TYR A 142 -10.25 8.71 6.50
N GLU A 143 -10.42 10.00 6.13
CA GLU A 143 -10.89 11.04 7.08
C GLU A 143 -12.37 10.87 7.39
N LEU A 144 -13.17 10.46 6.41
CA LEU A 144 -14.59 10.12 6.58
C LEU A 144 -14.75 8.83 7.38
N ALA A 145 -13.96 7.80 7.06
CA ALA A 145 -13.96 6.52 7.76
C ALA A 145 -13.68 6.67 9.26
N ARG A 146 -12.70 7.51 9.63
CA ARG A 146 -12.39 7.83 11.04
C ARG A 146 -13.52 8.56 11.78
N GLN A 147 -14.43 9.18 11.06
CA GLN A 147 -15.63 9.81 11.60
C GLN A 147 -16.84 8.86 11.63
N GLY A 148 -16.66 7.60 11.26
CA GLY A 148 -17.72 6.61 11.14
C GLY A 148 -18.65 6.86 9.94
N ILE A 149 -18.23 7.69 8.99
CA ILE A 149 -19.01 8.02 7.79
C ILE A 149 -18.57 7.06 6.68
N GLU A 150 -19.48 6.23 6.25
CA GLU A 150 -19.32 5.39 5.07
C GLU A 150 -19.96 6.06 3.84
N VAL A 151 -19.27 5.98 2.70
CA VAL A 151 -19.76 6.52 1.42
C VAL A 151 -19.65 5.45 0.35
N GLU A 152 -20.55 5.51 -0.62
CA GLU A 152 -20.49 4.67 -1.80
C GLU A 152 -19.22 4.96 -2.59
N ARG A 153 -18.52 3.91 -2.98
CA ARG A 153 -17.28 3.97 -3.75
C ARG A 153 -17.48 3.22 -5.05
N PRO A 154 -17.33 3.89 -6.19
CA PRO A 154 -17.40 3.20 -7.47
C PRO A 154 -16.26 2.19 -7.59
N ALA A 155 -16.57 1.02 -8.12
CA ALA A 155 -15.58 0.05 -8.52
C ALA A 155 -14.65 0.64 -9.58
N ARG A 156 -13.39 0.24 -9.58
CA ARG A 156 -12.36 0.75 -10.48
C ARG A 156 -11.61 -0.40 -11.13
N PRO A 157 -11.33 -0.32 -12.43
CA PRO A 157 -10.57 -1.34 -13.10
C PRO A 157 -9.15 -1.39 -12.58
N VAL A 158 -8.70 -2.59 -12.24
CA VAL A 158 -7.34 -2.93 -11.85
C VAL A 158 -6.86 -4.12 -12.67
N GLU A 159 -5.56 -4.39 -12.65
CA GLU A 159 -4.99 -5.50 -13.40
C GLU A 159 -3.95 -6.23 -12.56
N THR A 160 -4.01 -7.55 -12.53
CA THR A 160 -2.95 -8.41 -12.01
C THR A 160 -2.24 -9.10 -13.17
N PHE A 161 -0.92 -9.06 -13.17
CA PHE A 161 -0.05 -9.70 -14.18
C PHE A 161 0.38 -11.09 -13.74
N SER A 162 0.56 -11.28 -12.43
CA SER A 162 0.81 -12.56 -11.77
C SER A 162 0.08 -12.60 -10.44
N LEU A 163 -0.46 -13.78 -10.07
CA LEU A 163 -1.16 -14.00 -8.82
C LEU A 163 -1.00 -15.47 -8.42
N GLU A 164 -0.31 -15.74 -7.31
CA GLU A 164 0.09 -17.08 -6.91
C GLU A 164 -0.06 -17.29 -5.41
N LEU A 165 -0.64 -18.43 -5.02
CA LEU A 165 -0.60 -18.92 -3.65
C LEU A 165 0.74 -19.56 -3.38
N ILE A 166 1.54 -18.94 -2.53
CA ILE A 166 2.89 -19.42 -2.17
C ILE A 166 2.80 -20.47 -1.08
N GLU A 167 2.07 -20.17 -0.01
CA GLU A 167 1.98 -21.02 1.17
C GLU A 167 0.56 -20.99 1.73
N PHE A 168 0.11 -22.10 2.28
CA PHE A 168 -1.12 -22.19 3.05
C PHE A 168 -0.91 -23.05 4.29
N ASN A 169 -0.94 -22.41 5.44
CA ASN A 169 -0.91 -23.03 6.77
C ASN A 169 -2.11 -22.50 7.55
N ALA A 170 -3.26 -23.10 7.36
CA ALA A 170 -4.53 -22.63 7.89
C ALA A 170 -4.43 -22.14 9.35
N PRO A 171 -4.95 -20.95 9.69
CA PRO A 171 -5.77 -20.09 8.83
C PRO A 171 -4.98 -19.12 7.91
N GLU A 172 -3.64 -19.16 7.88
CA GLU A 172 -2.83 -18.20 7.12
C GLU A 172 -2.57 -18.67 5.69
N ALA A 173 -2.72 -17.75 4.74
CA ALA A 173 -2.32 -17.92 3.35
C ALA A 173 -1.37 -16.80 2.91
N ILE A 174 -0.29 -17.16 2.21
CA ILE A 174 0.67 -16.23 1.64
C ILE A 174 0.50 -16.19 0.13
N ILE A 175 0.23 -15.01 -0.39
CA ILE A 175 -0.07 -14.76 -1.80
C ILE A 175 0.94 -13.75 -2.34
N ASP A 176 1.57 -14.07 -3.46
CA ASP A 176 2.35 -13.11 -4.25
C ASP A 176 1.49 -12.57 -5.38
N VAL A 177 1.53 -11.26 -5.58
CA VAL A 177 0.82 -10.57 -6.65
C VAL A 177 1.72 -9.56 -7.34
N GLU A 178 1.71 -9.56 -8.67
CA GLU A 178 2.22 -8.49 -9.50
C GLU A 178 1.04 -7.76 -10.15
N CYS A 179 0.97 -6.43 -10.01
CA CYS A 179 -0.23 -5.68 -10.38
C CYS A 179 0.09 -4.29 -10.94
N GLY A 180 -0.90 -3.72 -11.60
CA GLY A 180 -0.89 -2.35 -12.10
C GLY A 180 -1.15 -1.30 -11.01
N HIS A 181 -1.24 -0.04 -11.43
CA HIS A 181 -1.55 1.06 -10.53
C HIS A 181 -3.01 1.02 -10.05
N GLY A 182 -3.26 1.64 -8.90
CA GLY A 182 -4.61 1.73 -8.33
C GLY A 182 -5.08 0.48 -7.59
N PHE A 183 -4.29 -0.59 -7.60
CA PHE A 183 -4.57 -1.84 -6.92
C PHE A 183 -4.42 -1.71 -5.40
N TYR A 184 -5.31 -2.36 -4.65
CA TYR A 184 -5.33 -2.43 -3.19
C TYR A 184 -5.13 -3.89 -2.75
N ALA A 185 -3.96 -4.18 -2.18
CA ALA A 185 -3.64 -5.52 -1.65
C ALA A 185 -4.62 -5.96 -0.56
N ARG A 186 -5.05 -5.03 0.30
CA ARG A 186 -6.03 -5.28 1.36
C ARG A 186 -7.40 -5.67 0.79
N THR A 187 -7.85 -5.00 -0.26
CA THR A 187 -9.11 -5.34 -0.90
C THR A 187 -9.02 -6.71 -1.57
N LEU A 188 -7.89 -7.05 -2.21
CA LEU A 188 -7.73 -8.40 -2.75
C LEU A 188 -7.88 -9.47 -1.66
N ALA A 189 -7.21 -9.30 -0.51
CA ALA A 189 -7.33 -10.27 0.58
C ALA A 189 -8.78 -10.38 1.10
N HIS A 190 -9.48 -9.26 1.24
CA HIS A 190 -10.89 -9.23 1.61
C HIS A 190 -11.76 -9.95 0.58
N ASP A 191 -11.64 -9.62 -0.71
CA ASP A 191 -12.45 -10.17 -1.79
C ASP A 191 -12.22 -11.68 -1.97
N ILE A 192 -10.98 -12.17 -1.77
CA ILE A 192 -10.67 -13.61 -1.73
C ILE A 192 -11.44 -14.26 -0.56
N GLY A 193 -11.39 -13.68 0.64
CA GLY A 193 -12.12 -14.18 1.80
C GLY A 193 -13.61 -14.27 1.53
N GLU A 194 -14.24 -13.20 1.03
CA GLU A 194 -15.66 -13.17 0.66
C GLU A 194 -16.03 -14.23 -0.41
N SER A 195 -15.14 -14.53 -1.34
CA SER A 195 -15.37 -15.55 -2.37
C SER A 195 -15.31 -16.99 -1.84
N LEU A 196 -14.72 -17.18 -0.67
CA LEU A 196 -14.60 -18.47 0.01
C LEU A 196 -15.73 -18.72 1.03
N GLY A 197 -16.51 -17.69 1.40
CA GLY A 197 -17.64 -17.75 2.35
C GLY A 197 -17.17 -17.32 3.73
#